data_16a9c7256bdcd4c9e35239ff2895c3ca
#
_entry.id   16a9c7256bdcd4c9e35239ff2895c3ca
#
_cell.length_a   1.000
_cell.length_b   1.000
_cell.length_c   1.000
_cell.angle_alpha   90.00
_cell.angle_beta   90.00
_cell.angle_gamma   90.00
#
_symmetry.space_group_name_H-M   'P 1'
#
loop_
_entity.id
_entity.type
_entity.pdbx_description
1 polymer ?
#
loop_
_entity_poly.entity_id
_entity_poly.type
_entity_poly.pdbx_seq_one_letter_code
_entity_poly.pdbx_strand_id
1 'polypeptide(L)'
;MKGMINMAKTEPRTLSGFMELLPNEQILFNQMRETIEDTYKKFGFLPLDTPVIELSEVLLAKAGGETEKQIYRFNKGDKDLSLRFDLTVPLSKYVAKNYGNLSFPFRRYQIGKVYRGERTQKGRFREFYQCDIDVIGDGELDLINDAELPSVIYTIFKNLGFNNFTIRVNNRKILNGLFEDANVQEKSADILRTIDKIEKI
;
A
#
# COMPACT_ATOMS: atom_id res chain seq x y z
N MET A 1 44.18 -38.82 -8.51
CA MET A 1 42.94 -38.34 -9.16
C MET A 1 42.28 -37.31 -8.28
N LYS A 2 42.37 -36.01 -8.64
CA LYS A 2 41.64 -34.96 -7.94
C LYS A 2 40.21 -34.95 -8.49
N GLY A 3 39.24 -35.33 -7.67
CA GLY A 3 37.84 -35.18 -8.02
C GLY A 3 37.51 -33.71 -8.20
N MET A 4 37.28 -33.26 -9.42
CA MET A 4 36.66 -31.99 -9.71
C MET A 4 35.23 -32.00 -9.20
N ILE A 5 34.99 -31.31 -8.10
CA ILE A 5 33.63 -30.99 -7.68
C ILE A 5 33.08 -30.04 -8.73
N ASN A 6 32.20 -30.58 -9.59
CA ASN A 6 31.49 -29.78 -10.59
C ASN A 6 30.43 -28.96 -9.84
N MET A 7 30.82 -27.81 -9.29
CA MET A 7 29.86 -26.87 -8.70
C MET A 7 29.04 -26.27 -9.85
N ALA A 8 27.80 -26.64 -9.95
CA ALA A 8 26.85 -26.02 -10.86
C ALA A 8 26.90 -24.50 -10.63
N LYS A 9 27.32 -23.75 -11.61
CA LYS A 9 27.45 -22.28 -11.55
C LYS A 9 26.03 -21.70 -11.56
N THR A 10 25.57 -21.22 -10.40
CA THR A 10 24.28 -20.53 -10.32
C THR A 10 24.37 -19.19 -11.04
N GLU A 11 23.50 -18.97 -12.01
CA GLU A 11 23.42 -17.68 -12.69
C GLU A 11 22.77 -16.64 -11.75
N PRO A 12 23.40 -15.48 -11.50
CA PRO A 12 22.79 -14.40 -10.73
C PRO A 12 21.64 -13.79 -11.55
N ARG A 13 20.44 -13.84 -11.01
CA ARG A 13 19.23 -13.27 -11.63
C ARG A 13 18.24 -12.79 -10.60
N THR A 14 17.59 -11.67 -10.88
CA THR A 14 16.54 -11.11 -10.03
C THR A 14 15.18 -11.73 -10.39
N LEU A 15 14.36 -11.96 -9.39
CA LEU A 15 13.00 -12.44 -9.59
C LEU A 15 12.15 -11.40 -10.34
N SER A 16 11.37 -11.85 -11.32
CA SER A 16 10.50 -10.96 -12.10
C SER A 16 9.53 -10.18 -11.19
N GLY A 17 9.48 -8.85 -11.36
CA GLY A 17 8.67 -7.95 -10.55
C GLY A 17 9.33 -7.48 -9.26
N PHE A 18 10.60 -7.80 -9.06
CA PHE A 18 11.44 -7.28 -7.99
C PHE A 18 12.52 -6.39 -8.60
N MET A 19 12.80 -5.26 -7.97
CA MET A 19 13.79 -4.31 -8.47
C MET A 19 15.07 -4.34 -7.63
N GLU A 20 16.18 -4.25 -8.34
CA GLU A 20 17.50 -3.95 -7.78
C GLU A 20 17.98 -2.65 -8.45
N LEU A 21 18.17 -1.64 -7.63
CA LEU A 21 18.67 -0.33 -8.11
C LEU A 21 20.18 -0.28 -8.02
N LEU A 22 20.79 0.32 -9.03
CA LEU A 22 22.22 0.66 -8.97
C LEU A 22 22.46 1.78 -7.94
N PRO A 23 23.68 1.93 -7.40
CA PRO A 23 23.95 2.90 -6.32
C PRO A 23 23.47 4.32 -6.62
N ASN A 24 23.65 4.83 -7.85
CA ASN A 24 23.20 6.17 -8.23
C ASN A 24 21.66 6.30 -8.24
N GLU A 25 20.97 5.27 -8.72
CA GLU A 25 19.51 5.19 -8.71
C GLU A 25 18.98 5.07 -7.28
N GLN A 26 19.67 4.29 -6.44
CA GLN A 26 19.32 4.14 -5.02
C GLN A 26 19.48 5.45 -4.25
N ILE A 27 20.49 6.26 -4.54
CA ILE A 27 20.68 7.59 -3.95
C ILE A 27 19.48 8.48 -4.29
N LEU A 28 19.08 8.54 -5.56
CA LEU A 28 17.92 9.32 -6.00
C LEU A 28 16.63 8.81 -5.33
N PHE A 29 16.44 7.50 -5.28
CA PHE A 29 15.29 6.89 -4.62
C PHE A 29 15.22 7.25 -3.13
N ASN A 30 16.34 7.26 -2.42
CA ASN A 30 16.42 7.66 -1.02
C ASN A 30 16.05 9.13 -0.83
N GLN A 31 16.54 10.03 -1.69
CA GLN A 31 16.19 11.47 -1.67
C GLN A 31 14.68 11.68 -1.86
N MET A 32 14.06 10.94 -2.78
CA MET A 32 12.61 10.99 -2.96
C MET A 32 11.86 10.53 -1.69
N ARG A 33 12.30 9.44 -1.07
CA ARG A 33 11.72 8.95 0.19
C ARG A 33 11.85 9.97 1.32
N GLU A 34 13.03 10.56 1.49
CA GLU A 34 13.29 11.61 2.49
C GLU A 34 12.37 12.82 2.28
N THR A 35 12.19 13.27 1.03
CA THR A 35 11.27 14.36 0.69
C THR A 35 9.83 14.05 1.10
N ILE A 36 9.37 12.81 0.85
CA ILE A 36 8.03 12.36 1.24
C ILE A 36 7.91 12.31 2.77
N GLU A 37 8.87 11.69 3.42
CA GLU A 37 8.90 11.53 4.88
C GLU A 37 8.91 12.88 5.61
N ASP A 38 9.74 13.82 5.16
CA ASP A 38 9.82 15.16 5.73
C ASP A 38 8.53 15.95 5.53
N THR A 39 7.83 15.71 4.42
CA THR A 39 6.51 16.31 4.20
C THR A 39 5.51 15.75 5.20
N TYR A 40 5.46 14.43 5.40
CA TYR A 40 4.58 13.81 6.40
C TYR A 40 4.81 14.35 7.81
N LYS A 41 6.08 14.48 8.24
CA LYS A 41 6.45 15.06 9.53
C LYS A 41 5.95 16.49 9.69
N LYS A 42 6.06 17.34 8.64
CA LYS A 42 5.57 18.72 8.64
C LYS A 42 4.05 18.81 8.83
N PHE A 43 3.31 17.82 8.37
CA PHE A 43 1.86 17.72 8.60
C PHE A 43 1.50 17.01 9.92
N GLY A 44 2.47 16.73 10.79
CA GLY A 44 2.24 16.17 12.12
C GLY A 44 1.94 14.65 12.14
N PHE A 45 2.30 13.92 11.07
CA PHE A 45 2.22 12.47 11.08
C PHE A 45 3.43 11.86 11.79
N LEU A 46 3.18 10.87 12.64
CA LEU A 46 4.22 10.15 13.39
C LEU A 46 4.66 8.89 12.65
N PRO A 47 5.95 8.53 12.73
CA PRO A 47 6.45 7.32 12.09
C PRO A 47 5.90 6.05 12.73
N LEU A 48 5.54 5.08 11.90
CA LEU A 48 5.19 3.74 12.31
C LEU A 48 5.84 2.74 11.35
N ASP A 49 6.30 1.61 11.87
CA ASP A 49 6.62 0.45 11.05
C ASP A 49 5.95 -0.80 11.62
N THR A 50 5.53 -1.70 10.75
CA THR A 50 4.91 -2.97 11.08
C THR A 50 5.70 -4.10 10.43
N PRO A 51 5.68 -5.32 10.98
CA PRO A 51 6.40 -6.44 10.39
C PRO A 51 6.04 -6.71 8.94
N VAL A 52 7.04 -7.09 8.13
CA VAL A 52 6.84 -7.52 6.74
C VAL A 52 6.14 -8.87 6.68
N ILE A 53 6.45 -9.75 7.64
CA ILE A 53 5.86 -11.08 7.77
C ILE A 53 4.82 -11.05 8.88
N GLU A 54 3.62 -11.50 8.57
CA GLU A 54 2.50 -11.59 9.49
C GLU A 54 1.92 -13.02 9.51
N LEU A 55 1.14 -13.34 10.52
CA LEU A 55 0.31 -14.54 10.50
C LEU A 55 -0.71 -14.43 9.38
N SER A 56 -0.87 -15.50 8.59
CA SER A 56 -1.80 -15.50 7.46
C SER A 56 -3.24 -15.19 7.88
N GLU A 57 -3.67 -15.66 9.05
CA GLU A 57 -5.00 -15.36 9.61
C GLU A 57 -5.27 -13.86 9.77
N VAL A 58 -4.23 -13.06 10.09
CA VAL A 58 -4.36 -11.61 10.24
C VAL A 58 -4.58 -10.94 8.89
N LEU A 59 -3.77 -11.29 7.89
CA LEU A 59 -3.85 -10.67 6.56
C LEU A 59 -5.09 -11.12 5.78
N LEU A 60 -5.55 -12.36 6.02
CA LEU A 60 -6.71 -12.94 5.35
C LEU A 60 -8.04 -12.64 6.05
N ALA A 61 -8.03 -12.02 7.24
CA ALA A 61 -9.24 -11.77 8.02
C ALA A 61 -10.37 -11.06 7.26
N LYS A 62 -10.04 -10.23 6.27
CA LYS A 62 -10.98 -9.56 5.36
C LYS A 62 -10.62 -9.75 3.88
N ALA A 63 -9.61 -10.58 3.57
CA ALA A 63 -9.26 -10.88 2.20
C ALA A 63 -10.31 -11.81 1.59
N GLY A 64 -10.62 -11.58 0.31
CA GLY A 64 -11.52 -12.45 -0.44
C GLY A 64 -11.24 -12.33 -1.94
N GLY A 65 -11.59 -13.37 -2.68
CA GLY A 65 -11.51 -13.38 -4.12
C GLY A 65 -10.09 -13.23 -4.66
N GLU A 66 -9.86 -12.22 -5.50
CA GLU A 66 -8.58 -12.02 -6.17
C GLU A 66 -7.44 -11.59 -5.24
N THR A 67 -7.73 -10.88 -4.14
CA THR A 67 -6.70 -10.41 -3.20
C THR A 67 -6.01 -11.60 -2.52
N GLU A 68 -6.76 -12.60 -2.11
CA GLU A 68 -6.21 -13.80 -1.46
C GLU A 68 -5.22 -14.55 -2.37
N LYS A 69 -5.51 -14.63 -3.67
CA LYS A 69 -4.63 -15.27 -4.66
C LYS A 69 -3.30 -14.53 -4.87
N GLN A 70 -3.26 -13.26 -4.53
CA GLN A 70 -2.09 -12.41 -4.71
C GLN A 70 -1.19 -12.32 -3.48
N ILE A 71 -1.64 -12.85 -2.33
CA ILE A 71 -0.84 -12.86 -1.10
C ILE A 71 0.23 -13.93 -1.19
N TYR A 72 1.49 -13.54 -0.94
CA TYR A 72 2.59 -14.48 -0.77
C TYR A 72 2.47 -15.19 0.57
N ARG A 73 2.14 -16.47 0.55
CA ARG A 73 1.91 -17.33 1.71
C ARG A 73 2.91 -18.47 1.76
N PHE A 74 3.40 -18.79 2.96
CA PHE A 74 4.39 -19.85 3.17
C PHE A 74 4.35 -20.38 4.61
N ASN A 75 4.84 -21.59 4.82
CA ASN A 75 4.93 -22.18 6.13
C ASN A 75 6.37 -22.09 6.68
N LYS A 76 6.51 -21.83 7.97
CA LYS A 76 7.76 -21.94 8.72
C LYS A 76 7.52 -22.72 10.00
N GLY A 77 7.95 -23.97 10.02
CA GLY A 77 7.54 -24.92 11.05
C GLY A 77 6.02 -25.16 10.99
N ASP A 78 5.37 -25.02 12.11
CA ASP A 78 3.92 -25.14 12.31
C ASP A 78 3.15 -23.83 12.03
N LYS A 79 3.85 -22.75 11.68
CA LYS A 79 3.24 -21.43 11.47
C LYS A 79 2.95 -21.18 10.01
N ASP A 80 1.71 -20.75 9.74
CA ASP A 80 1.24 -20.26 8.46
C ASP A 80 1.45 -18.75 8.39
N LEU A 81 2.32 -18.31 7.50
CA LEU A 81 2.83 -16.94 7.40
C LEU A 81 2.58 -16.36 6.02
N SER A 82 2.47 -15.05 5.96
CA SER A 82 2.34 -14.33 4.70
C SER A 82 3.17 -13.04 4.70
N LEU A 83 3.60 -12.61 3.52
CA LEU A 83 4.14 -11.28 3.32
C LEU A 83 2.98 -10.27 3.26
N ARG A 84 3.16 -9.10 3.89
CA ARG A 84 2.14 -8.04 3.90
C ARG A 84 1.81 -7.58 2.48
N PHE A 85 0.52 -7.54 2.18
CA PHE A 85 -0.03 -7.12 0.88
C PHE A 85 -0.18 -5.60 0.78
N ASP A 86 -0.42 -4.96 1.91
CA ASP A 86 -0.54 -3.53 2.12
C ASP A 86 -0.01 -3.13 3.49
N LEU A 87 -0.13 -1.85 3.85
CA LEU A 87 0.22 -1.33 5.17
C LEU A 87 -1.02 -1.09 6.05
N THR A 88 -2.23 -1.22 5.48
CA THR A 88 -3.52 -0.92 6.14
C THR A 88 -3.95 -2.03 7.09
N VAL A 89 -3.89 -3.30 6.65
CA VAL A 89 -4.25 -4.45 7.52
C VAL A 89 -3.31 -4.59 8.71
N PRO A 90 -1.96 -4.51 8.52
CA PRO A 90 -1.03 -4.46 9.65
C PRO A 90 -1.28 -3.28 10.60
N LEU A 91 -1.64 -2.10 10.08
CA LEU A 91 -2.04 -0.95 10.89
C LEU A 91 -3.27 -1.25 11.74
N SER A 92 -4.32 -1.81 11.14
CA SER A 92 -5.55 -2.15 11.85
C SER A 92 -5.27 -3.09 13.03
N LYS A 93 -4.44 -4.12 12.81
CA LYS A 93 -3.96 -5.00 13.88
C LYS A 93 -3.18 -4.23 14.94
N TYR A 94 -2.25 -3.36 14.52
CA TYR A 94 -1.42 -2.56 15.43
C TYR A 94 -2.28 -1.68 16.34
N VAL A 95 -3.24 -0.96 15.78
CA VAL A 95 -4.16 -0.08 16.53
C VAL A 95 -4.99 -0.90 17.50
N ALA A 96 -5.60 -2.00 17.05
CA ALA A 96 -6.40 -2.87 17.92
C ALA A 96 -5.58 -3.41 19.10
N LYS A 97 -4.33 -3.83 18.85
CA LYS A 97 -3.44 -4.36 19.88
C LYS A 97 -2.98 -3.31 20.90
N ASN A 98 -2.76 -2.08 20.44
CA ASN A 98 -2.14 -1.02 21.24
C ASN A 98 -3.12 0.11 21.59
N TYR A 99 -4.42 -0.11 21.41
CA TYR A 99 -5.47 0.91 21.54
C TYR A 99 -5.32 1.76 22.82
N GLY A 100 -5.15 1.14 23.98
CA GLY A 100 -5.00 1.83 25.25
C GLY A 100 -3.70 2.64 25.44
N ASN A 101 -2.75 2.52 24.51
CA ASN A 101 -1.48 3.24 24.53
C ASN A 101 -1.41 4.33 23.45
N LEU A 102 -2.46 4.48 22.63
CA LEU A 102 -2.50 5.46 21.55
C LEU A 102 -3.33 6.68 21.97
N SER A 103 -2.89 7.84 21.49
CA SER A 103 -3.68 9.08 21.59
C SER A 103 -4.43 9.31 20.28
N PHE A 104 -5.71 9.67 20.37
CA PHE A 104 -6.56 9.93 19.22
C PHE A 104 -6.87 11.42 19.05
N PRO A 105 -7.01 11.94 17.82
CA PRO A 105 -6.84 11.21 16.57
C PRO A 105 -5.40 10.72 16.38
N PHE A 106 -5.23 9.43 16.10
CA PHE A 106 -3.92 8.85 15.85
C PHE A 106 -3.51 9.12 14.40
N ARG A 107 -2.45 9.88 14.23
CA ARG A 107 -1.91 10.31 12.94
C ARG A 107 -0.58 9.61 12.69
N ARG A 108 -0.52 8.76 11.69
CA ARG A 108 0.71 8.01 11.39
C ARG A 108 1.10 8.09 9.92
N TYR A 109 2.38 7.94 9.64
CA TYR A 109 2.85 7.57 8.30
C TYR A 109 3.67 6.28 8.37
N GLN A 110 3.69 5.56 7.26
CA GLN A 110 4.57 4.41 7.06
C GLN A 110 5.04 4.38 5.60
N ILE A 111 6.36 4.24 5.41
CA ILE A 111 6.97 4.02 4.10
C ILE A 111 7.59 2.64 4.13
N GLY A 112 7.01 1.69 3.44
CA GLY A 112 7.42 0.29 3.55
C GLY A 112 7.15 -0.52 2.29
N LYS A 113 7.93 -1.59 2.11
CA LYS A 113 7.71 -2.55 1.03
C LYS A 113 6.48 -3.39 1.30
N VAL A 114 5.72 -3.64 0.24
CA VAL A 114 4.57 -4.55 0.20
C VAL A 114 4.72 -5.52 -0.97
N TYR A 115 3.98 -6.63 -0.93
CA TYR A 115 4.20 -7.76 -1.82
C TYR A 115 2.87 -8.24 -2.41
N ARG A 116 2.77 -8.21 -3.75
CA ARG A 116 1.58 -8.62 -4.49
C ARG A 116 1.93 -9.57 -5.60
N GLY A 117 1.36 -10.79 -5.58
CA GLY A 117 1.56 -11.82 -6.59
C GLY A 117 0.89 -11.54 -7.94
N GLU A 118 0.74 -10.28 -8.30
CA GLU A 118 0.13 -9.86 -9.58
C GLU A 118 0.99 -10.22 -10.79
N ARG A 119 0.33 -10.22 -11.97
CA ARG A 119 1.04 -10.26 -13.24
C ARG A 119 1.85 -8.96 -13.40
N THR A 120 3.16 -9.09 -13.62
CA THR A 120 4.05 -7.96 -13.83
C THR A 120 3.68 -7.18 -15.10
N GLN A 121 3.65 -5.86 -15.00
CA GLN A 121 3.40 -4.92 -16.09
C GLN A 121 4.30 -3.69 -15.91
N LYS A 122 4.39 -2.82 -16.93
CA LYS A 122 5.07 -1.55 -16.78
C LYS A 122 4.44 -0.73 -15.65
N GLY A 123 5.25 -0.37 -14.64
CA GLY A 123 4.79 0.35 -13.45
C GLY A 123 4.07 -0.51 -12.40
N ARG A 124 3.97 -1.85 -12.61
CA ARG A 124 3.42 -2.79 -11.62
C ARG A 124 4.44 -3.84 -11.26
N PHE A 125 4.90 -3.76 -10.02
CA PHE A 125 5.88 -4.65 -9.44
C PHE A 125 5.23 -5.60 -8.43
N ARG A 126 5.92 -6.70 -8.13
CA ARG A 126 5.51 -7.65 -7.08
C ARG A 126 6.05 -7.28 -5.71
N GLU A 127 7.16 -6.55 -5.67
CA GLU A 127 7.66 -5.86 -4.50
C GLU A 127 7.75 -4.37 -4.83
N PHE A 128 7.11 -3.53 -4.03
CA PHE A 128 7.15 -2.07 -4.20
C PHE A 128 6.93 -1.35 -2.88
N TYR A 129 7.27 -0.07 -2.83
CA TYR A 129 7.01 0.75 -1.66
C TYR A 129 5.62 1.36 -1.71
N GLN A 130 4.91 1.27 -0.59
CA GLN A 130 3.77 2.14 -0.27
C GLN A 130 4.25 3.26 0.65
N CYS A 131 3.67 4.45 0.45
CA CYS A 131 3.89 5.64 1.26
C CYS A 131 2.53 6.05 1.81
N ASP A 132 2.15 5.49 2.94
CA ASP A 132 0.81 5.62 3.50
C ASP A 132 0.79 6.63 4.64
N ILE A 133 -0.27 7.44 4.69
CA ILE A 133 -0.64 8.28 5.82
C ILE A 133 -2.07 7.95 6.22
N ASP A 134 -2.32 7.86 7.52
CA ASP A 134 -3.64 7.60 8.06
C ASP A 134 -3.93 8.50 9.27
N VAL A 135 -5.19 8.87 9.40
CA VAL A 135 -5.74 9.52 10.59
C VAL A 135 -6.86 8.64 11.13
N ILE A 136 -6.71 8.17 12.34
CA ILE A 136 -7.68 7.28 12.99
C ILE A 136 -8.30 8.02 14.17
N GLY A 137 -9.63 8.18 14.13
CA GLY A 137 -10.41 8.73 15.24
C GLY A 137 -10.83 7.66 16.22
N ASP A 138 -11.26 8.09 17.41
CA ASP A 138 -11.94 7.27 18.40
C ASP A 138 -13.39 7.75 18.52
N GLY A 139 -14.31 7.00 17.89
CA GLY A 139 -15.73 7.37 17.76
C GLY A 139 -15.97 8.32 16.59
N GLU A 140 -15.49 9.54 16.66
CA GLU A 140 -15.67 10.55 15.61
C GLU A 140 -14.34 10.97 15.00
N LEU A 141 -14.37 11.36 13.73
CA LEU A 141 -13.26 11.95 13.01
C LEU A 141 -13.78 13.12 12.17
N ASP A 142 -13.20 14.30 12.37
CA ASP A 142 -13.58 15.50 11.63
C ASP A 142 -13.34 15.31 10.13
N LEU A 143 -14.32 15.73 9.32
CA LEU A 143 -14.28 15.65 7.87
C LEU A 143 -13.12 16.45 7.24
N ILE A 144 -12.59 17.44 7.97
CA ILE A 144 -11.42 18.22 7.52
C ILE A 144 -10.22 17.33 7.20
N ASN A 145 -10.11 16.15 7.84
CA ASN A 145 -9.04 15.19 7.56
C ASN A 145 -9.11 14.67 6.13
N ASP A 146 -10.31 14.49 5.55
CA ASP A 146 -10.48 14.08 4.16
C ASP A 146 -9.97 15.14 3.17
N ALA A 147 -10.02 16.43 3.53
CA ALA A 147 -9.48 17.52 2.73
C ALA A 147 -7.96 17.70 2.91
N GLU A 148 -7.44 17.38 4.09
CA GLU A 148 -6.01 17.48 4.40
C GLU A 148 -5.19 16.47 3.60
N LEU A 149 -5.65 15.21 3.45
CA LEU A 149 -4.92 14.16 2.75
C LEU A 149 -4.55 14.54 1.30
N PRO A 150 -5.45 15.06 0.45
CA PRO A 150 -5.10 15.60 -0.86
C PRO A 150 -4.10 16.74 -0.80
N SER A 151 -4.14 17.60 0.23
CA SER A 151 -3.20 18.71 0.42
C SER A 151 -1.78 18.18 0.70
N VAL A 152 -1.65 17.12 1.48
CA VAL A 152 -0.37 16.44 1.72
C VAL A 152 0.18 15.87 0.40
N ILE A 153 -0.65 15.18 -0.39
CA ILE A 153 -0.26 14.61 -1.69
C ILE A 153 0.19 15.72 -2.64
N TYR A 154 -0.56 16.82 -2.70
CA TYR A 154 -0.19 17.99 -3.50
C TYR A 154 1.18 18.54 -3.11
N THR A 155 1.42 18.70 -1.82
CA THR A 155 2.68 19.24 -1.29
C THR A 155 3.85 18.31 -1.61
N ILE A 156 3.68 17.00 -1.47
CA ILE A 156 4.68 16.01 -1.84
C ILE A 156 5.06 16.11 -3.32
N PHE A 157 4.08 16.14 -4.21
CA PHE A 157 4.35 16.20 -5.65
C PHE A 157 5.05 17.50 -6.04
N LYS A 158 4.67 18.61 -5.43
CA LYS A 158 5.38 19.89 -5.63
C LYS A 158 6.83 19.82 -5.14
N ASN A 159 7.06 19.25 -3.98
CA ASN A 159 8.41 19.10 -3.41
C ASN A 159 9.28 18.12 -4.21
N LEU A 160 8.68 17.12 -4.87
CA LEU A 160 9.34 16.21 -5.79
C LEU A 160 9.60 16.81 -7.19
N GLY A 161 9.15 18.06 -7.44
CA GLY A 161 9.38 18.76 -8.69
C GLY A 161 8.31 18.53 -9.77
N PHE A 162 7.21 17.85 -9.46
CA PHE A 162 6.11 17.72 -10.41
C PHE A 162 5.35 19.06 -10.54
N ASN A 163 5.26 19.57 -11.78
CA ASN A 163 4.57 20.82 -12.07
C ASN A 163 3.16 20.62 -12.63
N ASN A 164 2.96 19.55 -13.37
CA ASN A 164 1.68 19.24 -14.04
C ASN A 164 1.16 17.90 -13.51
N PHE A 165 0.17 17.94 -12.64
CA PHE A 165 -0.57 16.78 -12.16
C PHE A 165 -1.98 17.17 -11.76
N THR A 166 -2.87 16.21 -11.71
CA THR A 166 -4.26 16.38 -11.28
C THR A 166 -4.57 15.41 -10.17
N ILE A 167 -5.10 15.92 -9.04
CA ILE A 167 -5.65 15.11 -7.98
C ILE A 167 -7.15 14.96 -8.24
N ARG A 168 -7.59 13.74 -8.51
CA ARG A 168 -9.02 13.42 -8.69
C ARG A 168 -9.59 12.94 -7.37
N VAL A 169 -10.64 13.60 -6.91
CA VAL A 169 -11.33 13.27 -5.67
C VAL A 169 -12.74 12.79 -6.00
N ASN A 170 -13.17 11.72 -5.35
CA ASN A 170 -14.53 11.19 -5.48
C ASN A 170 -15.07 10.81 -4.11
N ASN A 171 -16.39 10.84 -3.97
CA ASN A 171 -17.08 10.37 -2.79
C ASN A 171 -18.12 9.30 -3.19
N ARG A 172 -18.02 8.13 -2.58
CA ARG A 172 -18.94 7.02 -2.87
C ARG A 172 -20.41 7.34 -2.60
N LYS A 173 -20.69 8.26 -1.66
CA LYS A 173 -22.06 8.73 -1.40
C LYS A 173 -22.68 9.42 -2.62
N ILE A 174 -21.90 10.18 -3.39
CA ILE A 174 -22.36 10.83 -4.63
C ILE A 174 -22.78 9.76 -5.65
N LEU A 175 -21.93 8.74 -5.84
CA LEU A 175 -22.24 7.64 -6.75
C LEU A 175 -23.46 6.83 -6.29
N ASN A 176 -23.57 6.56 -5.01
CA ASN A 176 -24.75 5.87 -4.44
C ASN A 176 -26.03 6.67 -4.69
N GLY A 177 -26.01 7.99 -4.41
CA GLY A 177 -27.16 8.86 -4.71
C GLY A 177 -27.54 8.86 -6.18
N LEU A 178 -26.56 8.88 -7.11
CA LEU A 178 -26.81 8.76 -8.53
C LEU A 178 -27.44 7.40 -8.90
N PHE A 179 -27.01 6.31 -8.26
CA PHE A 179 -27.59 4.98 -8.49
C PHE A 179 -29.00 4.88 -7.94
N GLU A 180 -29.30 5.57 -6.84
CA GLU A 180 -30.66 5.68 -6.27
C GLU A 180 -31.58 6.43 -7.23
N ASP A 181 -31.17 7.59 -7.71
CA ASP A 181 -31.93 8.40 -8.64
C ASP A 181 -32.20 7.65 -9.97
N ALA A 182 -31.22 6.89 -10.45
CA ALA A 182 -31.32 6.06 -11.64
C ALA A 182 -32.07 4.72 -11.43
N ASN A 183 -32.46 4.37 -10.20
CA ASN A 183 -33.06 3.08 -9.81
C ASN A 183 -32.21 1.84 -10.21
N VAL A 184 -30.89 1.93 -10.04
CA VAL A 184 -29.95 0.85 -10.40
C VAL A 184 -29.08 0.38 -9.23
N GLN A 185 -29.51 0.58 -7.99
CA GLN A 185 -28.76 0.25 -6.76
C GLN A 185 -28.32 -1.22 -6.73
N GLU A 186 -29.18 -2.14 -7.16
CA GLU A 186 -28.88 -3.57 -7.17
C GLU A 186 -27.70 -3.92 -8.11
N LYS A 187 -27.45 -3.08 -9.12
CA LYS A 187 -26.35 -3.25 -10.08
C LYS A 187 -25.13 -2.39 -9.75
N SER A 188 -25.13 -1.67 -8.65
CA SER A 188 -24.09 -0.69 -8.29
C SER A 188 -22.67 -1.28 -8.32
N ALA A 189 -22.49 -2.49 -7.79
CA ALA A 189 -21.20 -3.17 -7.77
C ALA A 189 -20.67 -3.51 -9.17
N ASP A 190 -21.54 -3.89 -10.10
CA ASP A 190 -21.16 -4.23 -11.47
C ASP A 190 -20.89 -2.97 -12.30
N ILE A 191 -21.68 -1.92 -12.08
CA ILE A 191 -21.48 -0.61 -12.71
C ILE A 191 -20.13 -0.03 -12.28
N LEU A 192 -19.83 -0.02 -10.96
CA LEU A 192 -18.55 0.46 -10.45
C LEU A 192 -17.36 -0.33 -11.03
N ARG A 193 -17.46 -1.66 -11.07
CA ARG A 193 -16.43 -2.52 -11.69
C ARG A 193 -16.22 -2.21 -13.18
N THR A 194 -17.26 -1.80 -13.87
CA THR A 194 -17.19 -1.43 -15.29
C THR A 194 -16.56 -0.05 -15.47
N ILE A 195 -16.96 0.93 -14.66
CA ILE A 195 -16.39 2.29 -14.66
C ILE A 195 -14.89 2.25 -14.37
N ASP A 196 -14.45 1.46 -13.40
CA ASP A 196 -13.03 1.29 -13.07
C ASP A 196 -12.18 0.74 -14.23
N LYS A 197 -12.81 0.15 -15.25
CA LYS A 197 -12.13 -0.39 -16.43
C LYS A 197 -12.08 0.59 -17.60
N ILE A 198 -12.94 1.61 -17.63
CA ILE A 198 -13.05 2.55 -18.77
C ILE A 198 -11.73 3.25 -19.06
N GLU A 199 -10.98 3.64 -18.03
CA GLU A 199 -9.68 4.30 -18.21
C GLU A 199 -8.52 3.32 -18.52
N LYS A 200 -8.79 2.02 -18.57
CA LYS A 200 -7.79 0.96 -18.84
C LYS A 200 -7.92 0.37 -20.24
N ILE A 201 -8.91 0.84 -21.01
CA ILE A 201 -9.13 0.51 -22.39
C ILE A 201 -8.48 1.60 -23.25
#